data_13151b9f62faeff9f789cb08499d3cbe
#
_entry.id   13151b9f62faeff9f789cb08499d3cbe
#
_cell.length_a   1.000
_cell.length_b   1.000
_cell.length_c   1.000
_cell.angle_alpha   90.00
_cell.angle_beta   90.00
_cell.angle_gamma   90.00
#
_symmetry.space_group_name_H-M   'P 1'
#
loop_
_entity.id
_entity.type
_entity.pdbx_description
1 polymer ?
#
loop_
_entity_poly.entity_id
_entity_poly.type
_entity_poly.pdbx_seq_one_letter_code
_entity_poly.pdbx_strand_id
1 'polypeptide(L)'
;MKQPIDVKQRLPNAENSMMNDIQIQLAAKSDLEIVIQLTLDAFAQVSFESNIESEFGLVSGLSWQDRKSEHIRDDFKDPDGRVLLATVADRTIGFVSIRLNRKTKIGVIANLTVSADERNGGVGRVLIQAAIDLMKRESMELARIETLEQNDVGKSLYPKLGFRELARQIYYCQDLRDENLV
;
A
#
# COMPACT_ATOMS: atom_id res chain seq x y z
N MET A 1 9.38 -31.73 14.01
CA MET A 1 9.73 -30.47 14.68
C MET A 1 10.75 -29.73 13.83
N LYS A 2 10.35 -28.70 13.11
CA LYS A 2 11.28 -27.81 12.36
C LYS A 2 11.48 -26.55 13.19
N GLN A 3 12.72 -26.21 13.49
CA GLN A 3 13.11 -25.04 14.26
C GLN A 3 12.83 -23.74 13.48
N PRO A 4 12.53 -22.61 14.14
CA PRO A 4 12.37 -21.32 13.49
C PRO A 4 13.74 -20.85 12.97
N ILE A 5 13.74 -20.32 11.75
CA ILE A 5 14.94 -19.74 11.12
C ILE A 5 15.18 -18.37 11.75
N ASP A 6 16.30 -18.24 12.43
CA ASP A 6 16.80 -16.99 13.02
C ASP A 6 17.33 -16.07 11.91
N VAL A 7 16.62 -14.95 11.63
CA VAL A 7 17.00 -13.93 10.64
C VAL A 7 17.92 -12.85 11.23
N LYS A 8 18.64 -13.17 12.30
CA LYS A 8 19.54 -12.22 12.97
C LYS A 8 20.95 -12.23 12.40
N GLN A 9 21.17 -11.72 11.18
CA GLN A 9 22.52 -11.26 10.82
C GLN A 9 22.54 -10.15 9.75
N ARG A 10 23.11 -8.99 10.15
CA ARG A 10 23.66 -7.86 9.38
C ARG A 10 22.73 -6.66 9.11
N LEU A 11 22.53 -5.83 10.13
CA LEU A 11 22.27 -4.38 9.96
C LEU A 11 22.88 -3.62 11.17
N PRO A 12 23.29 -2.33 11.05
CA PRO A 12 23.86 -1.56 12.14
C PRO A 12 22.91 -1.36 13.32
N ASN A 13 23.44 -1.28 14.52
CA ASN A 13 22.72 -1.42 15.81
C ASN A 13 21.53 -0.47 16.08
N ALA A 14 21.40 0.67 15.43
CA ALA A 14 20.32 1.62 15.68
C ALA A 14 19.03 1.30 14.85
N GLU A 15 19.18 0.92 13.59
CA GLU A 15 18.04 0.48 12.75
C GLU A 15 17.44 -0.83 13.25
N ASN A 16 18.26 -1.69 13.86
CA ASN A 16 17.83 -2.98 14.40
C ASN A 16 16.96 -2.84 15.67
N SER A 17 17.11 -1.75 16.44
CA SER A 17 16.30 -1.51 17.66
C SER A 17 14.85 -1.16 17.30
N MET A 18 14.61 -0.21 16.40
CA MET A 18 13.24 0.19 16.00
C MET A 18 12.50 -0.91 15.25
N MET A 19 13.18 -1.68 14.39
CA MET A 19 12.55 -2.79 13.67
C MET A 19 12.07 -3.93 14.57
N ASN A 20 12.69 -4.11 15.75
CA ASN A 20 12.29 -5.13 16.72
C ASN A 20 10.99 -4.78 17.47
N ASP A 21 10.59 -3.50 17.49
CA ASP A 21 9.40 -3.03 18.19
C ASP A 21 8.17 -2.91 17.29
N ILE A 22 8.33 -3.08 15.95
CA ILE A 22 7.22 -3.03 15.02
C ILE A 22 6.39 -4.30 15.13
N GLN A 23 5.12 -4.14 15.48
CA GLN A 23 4.14 -5.22 15.49
C GLN A 23 3.29 -5.13 14.23
N ILE A 24 3.01 -6.29 13.62
CA ILE A 24 2.11 -6.40 12.47
C ILE A 24 0.83 -7.09 12.91
N GLN A 25 -0.29 -6.43 12.67
CA GLN A 25 -1.61 -6.95 13.01
C GLN A 25 -2.62 -6.76 11.88
N LEU A 26 -3.66 -7.59 11.85
CA LEU A 26 -4.78 -7.42 10.94
C LEU A 26 -5.64 -6.24 11.43
N ALA A 27 -5.97 -5.32 10.53
CA ALA A 27 -6.85 -4.21 10.84
C ALA A 27 -8.27 -4.68 11.17
N ALA A 28 -8.85 -4.09 12.19
CA ALA A 28 -10.28 -4.18 12.50
C ALA A 28 -11.05 -3.07 11.77
N LYS A 29 -12.38 -3.18 11.70
CA LYS A 29 -13.23 -2.12 11.10
C LYS A 29 -13.07 -0.77 11.79
N SER A 30 -12.76 -0.77 13.08
CA SER A 30 -12.48 0.45 13.87
C SER A 30 -11.24 1.21 13.40
N ASP A 31 -10.34 0.55 12.67
CA ASP A 31 -9.08 1.15 12.21
C ASP A 31 -9.24 1.89 10.87
N LEU A 32 -10.43 1.86 10.26
CA LEU A 32 -10.69 2.45 8.96
C LEU A 32 -10.28 3.94 8.89
N GLU A 33 -10.66 4.73 9.88
CA GLU A 33 -10.40 6.18 9.85
C GLU A 33 -8.90 6.49 9.96
N ILE A 34 -8.14 5.76 10.78
CA ILE A 34 -6.68 5.98 10.85
C ILE A 34 -6.00 5.55 9.55
N VAL A 35 -6.47 4.50 8.87
CA VAL A 35 -5.95 4.07 7.57
C VAL A 35 -6.27 5.10 6.48
N ILE A 36 -7.48 5.68 6.48
CA ILE A 36 -7.83 6.78 5.57
C ILE A 36 -6.90 7.97 5.81
N GLN A 37 -6.73 8.42 7.06
CA GLN A 37 -5.88 9.57 7.37
C GLN A 37 -4.45 9.35 6.90
N LEU A 38 -3.83 8.20 7.22
CA LEU A 38 -2.49 7.84 6.74
C LEU A 38 -2.40 7.85 5.21
N THR A 39 -3.47 7.42 4.53
CA THR A 39 -3.53 7.45 3.06
C THR A 39 -3.51 8.86 2.54
N LEU A 40 -4.36 9.74 3.06
CA LEU A 40 -4.47 11.12 2.60
C LEU A 40 -3.16 11.88 2.82
N ASP A 41 -2.48 11.67 3.95
CA ASP A 41 -1.19 12.29 4.27
C ASP A 41 -0.06 11.84 3.31
N ALA A 42 -0.15 10.62 2.79
CA ALA A 42 0.92 10.03 1.98
C ALA A 42 0.74 10.18 0.46
N PHE A 43 -0.50 10.24 -0.03
CA PHE A 43 -0.82 10.07 -1.45
C PHE A 43 -1.09 11.38 -2.21
N ALA A 44 -1.00 12.55 -1.58
CA ALA A 44 -1.33 13.84 -2.20
C ALA A 44 -0.60 14.10 -3.54
N GLN A 45 0.65 13.63 -3.68
CA GLN A 45 1.48 13.87 -4.87
C GLN A 45 1.74 12.61 -5.72
N VAL A 46 1.27 11.45 -5.26
CA VAL A 46 1.60 10.15 -5.88
C VAL A 46 0.36 9.27 -6.09
N SER A 47 -0.83 9.87 -6.21
CA SER A 47 -2.06 9.15 -6.51
C SER A 47 -2.61 9.48 -7.89
N PHE A 48 -3.26 8.50 -8.51
CA PHE A 48 -3.99 8.71 -9.76
C PHE A 48 -5.14 9.69 -9.56
N GLU A 49 -5.79 9.66 -8.38
CA GLU A 49 -6.88 10.55 -8.02
C GLU A 49 -6.45 12.02 -7.96
N SER A 50 -5.24 12.30 -7.45
CA SER A 50 -4.70 13.67 -7.43
C SER A 50 -4.31 14.14 -8.83
N ASN A 51 -3.85 13.25 -9.72
CA ASN A 51 -3.58 13.59 -11.11
C ASN A 51 -4.88 13.95 -11.84
N ILE A 52 -5.98 13.20 -11.63
CA ILE A 52 -7.30 13.54 -12.18
C ILE A 52 -7.74 14.93 -11.72
N GLU A 53 -7.65 15.22 -10.43
CA GLU A 53 -8.10 16.51 -9.91
C GLU A 53 -7.24 17.67 -10.41
N SER A 54 -5.94 17.45 -10.56
CA SER A 54 -5.02 18.45 -11.12
C SER A 54 -5.35 18.80 -12.56
N GLU A 55 -5.80 17.85 -13.36
CA GLU A 55 -6.09 18.04 -14.79
C GLU A 55 -7.54 18.51 -15.03
N PHE A 56 -8.50 17.90 -14.32
CA PHE A 56 -9.94 18.05 -14.61
C PHE A 56 -10.73 18.74 -13.48
N GLY A 57 -10.09 19.10 -12.35
CA GLY A 57 -10.77 19.63 -11.17
C GLY A 57 -11.62 18.57 -10.45
N LEU A 58 -12.62 19.05 -9.70
CA LEU A 58 -13.54 18.15 -9.01
C LEU A 58 -14.39 17.34 -10.01
N VAL A 59 -14.50 16.05 -9.78
CA VAL A 59 -15.37 15.15 -10.56
C VAL A 59 -16.58 14.78 -9.70
N SER A 60 -17.78 15.07 -10.18
CA SER A 60 -19.03 14.91 -9.41
C SER A 60 -19.05 15.67 -8.06
N GLY A 61 -18.31 16.79 -7.99
CA GLY A 61 -18.15 17.55 -6.74
C GLY A 61 -17.21 16.90 -5.71
N LEU A 62 -16.61 15.75 -6.02
CA LEU A 62 -15.74 15.01 -5.11
C LEU A 62 -14.27 15.39 -5.34
N SER A 63 -13.54 15.60 -4.24
CA SER A 63 -12.11 15.80 -4.23
C SER A 63 -11.34 14.49 -4.46
N TRP A 64 -10.03 14.58 -4.71
CA TRP A 64 -9.18 13.39 -4.77
C TRP A 64 -9.15 12.64 -3.44
N GLN A 65 -9.26 13.36 -2.31
CA GLN A 65 -9.34 12.77 -0.98
C GLN A 65 -10.59 11.91 -0.82
N ASP A 66 -11.74 12.42 -1.27
CA ASP A 66 -13.01 11.68 -1.22
C ASP A 66 -12.92 10.39 -2.04
N ARG A 67 -12.46 10.48 -3.30
CA ARG A 67 -12.29 9.33 -4.19
C ARG A 67 -11.28 8.31 -3.63
N LYS A 68 -10.13 8.78 -3.14
CA LYS A 68 -9.11 7.91 -2.55
C LYS A 68 -9.60 7.23 -1.27
N SER A 69 -10.38 7.94 -0.45
CA SER A 69 -11.00 7.36 0.75
C SER A 69 -11.98 6.23 0.43
N GLU A 70 -12.75 6.35 -0.67
CA GLU A 70 -13.63 5.25 -1.12
C GLU A 70 -12.84 4.00 -1.49
N HIS A 71 -11.69 4.12 -2.16
CA HIS A 71 -10.84 2.96 -2.44
C HIS A 71 -10.39 2.24 -1.15
N ILE A 72 -10.09 2.98 -0.08
CA ILE A 72 -9.75 2.39 1.22
C ILE A 72 -10.96 1.70 1.84
N ARG A 73 -12.15 2.33 1.79
CA ARG A 73 -13.39 1.70 2.27
C ARG A 73 -13.70 0.40 1.53
N ASP A 74 -13.42 0.35 0.23
CA ASP A 74 -13.61 -0.85 -0.57
C ASP A 74 -12.60 -1.94 -0.19
N ASP A 75 -11.34 -1.61 0.11
CA ASP A 75 -10.37 -2.58 0.63
C ASP A 75 -10.84 -3.22 1.96
N PHE A 76 -11.55 -2.45 2.82
CA PHE A 76 -12.11 -2.97 4.08
C PHE A 76 -13.40 -3.79 3.88
N LYS A 77 -14.15 -3.54 2.80
CA LYS A 77 -15.38 -4.27 2.46
C LYS A 77 -15.12 -5.55 1.69
N ASP A 78 -14.00 -5.63 0.96
CA ASP A 78 -13.65 -6.77 0.11
C ASP A 78 -13.49 -8.05 0.96
N PRO A 79 -14.27 -9.11 0.73
CA PRO A 79 -14.15 -10.36 1.47
C PRO A 79 -12.80 -11.05 1.28
N ASP A 80 -12.14 -10.84 0.14
CA ASP A 80 -10.79 -11.30 -0.15
C ASP A 80 -9.72 -10.22 0.09
N GLY A 81 -10.14 -9.06 0.61
CA GLY A 81 -9.26 -7.98 1.07
C GLY A 81 -8.65 -8.26 2.43
N ARG A 82 -7.43 -7.79 2.65
CA ARG A 82 -6.77 -7.79 3.95
C ARG A 82 -6.01 -6.47 4.12
N VAL A 83 -6.14 -5.87 5.29
CA VAL A 83 -5.36 -4.69 5.66
C VAL A 83 -4.50 -5.06 6.85
N LEU A 84 -3.17 -4.91 6.73
CA LEU A 84 -2.23 -5.11 7.82
C LEU A 84 -1.73 -3.75 8.29
N LEU A 85 -1.70 -3.57 9.60
CA LEU A 85 -1.16 -2.39 10.27
C LEU A 85 0.24 -2.69 10.80
N ALA A 86 1.13 -1.71 10.70
CA ALA A 86 2.37 -1.66 11.48
C ALA A 86 2.15 -0.72 12.66
N THR A 87 2.42 -1.20 13.88
CA THR A 87 2.25 -0.43 15.11
C THR A 87 3.53 -0.45 15.96
N VAL A 88 3.78 0.64 16.66
CA VAL A 88 4.83 0.77 17.70
C VAL A 88 4.17 1.43 18.90
N ALA A 89 4.27 0.80 20.07
CA ALA A 89 3.68 1.32 21.32
C ALA A 89 2.21 1.75 21.11
N ASP A 90 1.39 0.90 20.50
CA ASP A 90 -0.03 1.10 20.19
C ASP A 90 -0.34 2.23 19.17
N ARG A 91 0.68 2.91 18.64
CA ARG A 91 0.53 3.89 17.57
C ARG A 91 0.64 3.22 16.21
N THR A 92 -0.35 3.38 15.35
CA THR A 92 -0.28 2.95 13.95
C THR A 92 0.67 3.87 13.18
N ILE A 93 1.72 3.27 12.61
CA ILE A 93 2.79 3.98 11.88
C ILE A 93 2.80 3.70 10.38
N GLY A 94 1.94 2.80 9.92
CA GLY A 94 1.78 2.48 8.52
C GLY A 94 0.82 1.32 8.30
N PHE A 95 0.49 1.08 7.05
CA PHE A 95 -0.36 -0.06 6.67
C PHE A 95 -0.03 -0.55 5.25
N VAL A 96 -0.51 -1.77 4.96
CA VAL A 96 -0.55 -2.33 3.61
C VAL A 96 -1.92 -2.96 3.38
N SER A 97 -2.57 -2.64 2.25
CA SER A 97 -3.79 -3.34 1.82
C SER A 97 -3.48 -4.35 0.71
N ILE A 98 -4.15 -5.49 0.78
CA ILE A 98 -3.91 -6.66 -0.05
C ILE A 98 -5.25 -7.14 -0.60
N ARG A 99 -5.31 -7.47 -1.88
CA ARG A 99 -6.46 -8.14 -2.52
C ARG A 99 -6.02 -9.50 -3.04
N LEU A 100 -6.76 -10.55 -2.68
CA LEU A 100 -6.43 -11.93 -3.03
C LEU A 100 -7.34 -12.42 -4.17
N ASN A 101 -6.80 -12.74 -5.32
CA ASN A 101 -7.57 -13.43 -6.35
C ASN A 101 -7.36 -14.94 -6.23
N ARG A 102 -8.29 -15.61 -5.57
CA ARG A 102 -8.21 -17.04 -5.27
C ARG A 102 -8.26 -17.92 -6.53
N LYS A 103 -8.87 -17.44 -7.60
CA LYS A 103 -8.99 -18.17 -8.88
C LYS A 103 -7.67 -18.12 -9.66
N THR A 104 -7.06 -16.95 -9.79
CA THR A 104 -5.81 -16.75 -10.54
C THR A 104 -4.56 -16.95 -9.71
N LYS A 105 -4.70 -17.09 -8.38
CA LYS A 105 -3.59 -17.21 -7.42
C LYS A 105 -2.64 -16.03 -7.43
N ILE A 106 -3.15 -14.84 -7.78
CA ILE A 106 -2.40 -13.58 -7.76
C ILE A 106 -2.88 -12.73 -6.60
N GLY A 107 -2.00 -12.43 -5.66
CA GLY A 107 -2.22 -11.43 -4.63
C GLY A 107 -1.71 -10.06 -5.08
N VAL A 108 -2.48 -9.00 -4.82
CA VAL A 108 -2.13 -7.63 -5.20
C VAL A 108 -1.93 -6.79 -3.94
N ILE A 109 -0.79 -6.14 -3.82
CA ILE A 109 -0.60 -5.05 -2.85
C ILE A 109 -1.22 -3.81 -3.47
N ALA A 110 -2.37 -3.38 -2.93
CA ALA A 110 -3.17 -2.29 -3.49
C ALA A 110 -2.73 -0.92 -2.97
N ASN A 111 -2.43 -0.82 -1.66
CA ASN A 111 -1.92 0.39 -1.04
C ASN A 111 -0.82 0.04 -0.04
N LEU A 112 0.18 0.92 0.06
CA LEU A 112 1.26 0.85 1.05
C LEU A 112 1.54 2.26 1.54
N THR A 113 1.45 2.47 2.84
CA THR A 113 1.68 3.78 3.46
C THR A 113 2.52 3.63 4.72
N VAL A 114 3.42 4.58 4.92
CA VAL A 114 4.19 4.77 6.16
C VAL A 114 4.06 6.25 6.55
N SER A 115 3.76 6.51 7.82
CA SER A 115 3.70 7.86 8.36
C SER A 115 5.00 8.62 8.11
N ALA A 116 4.91 9.94 7.91
CA ALA A 116 6.04 10.75 7.43
C ALA A 116 7.26 10.68 8.36
N ASP A 117 7.02 10.67 9.67
CA ASP A 117 8.02 10.59 10.72
C ASP A 117 8.73 9.23 10.85
N GLU A 118 8.13 8.16 10.28
CA GLU A 118 8.67 6.80 10.33
C GLU A 118 9.24 6.32 8.97
N ARG A 119 9.27 7.22 7.97
CA ARG A 119 9.86 6.90 6.67
C ARG A 119 11.36 6.69 6.82
N ASN A 120 11.91 5.88 5.90
CA ASN A 120 13.32 5.45 5.89
C ASN A 120 13.75 4.56 7.08
N GLY A 121 12.87 4.29 8.07
CA GLY A 121 13.08 3.37 9.18
C GLY A 121 12.83 1.88 8.85
N GLY A 122 12.61 1.53 7.58
CA GLY A 122 12.39 0.12 7.17
C GLY A 122 10.94 -0.38 7.31
N VAL A 123 10.01 0.43 7.83
CA VAL A 123 8.59 0.05 8.05
C VAL A 123 7.93 -0.48 6.76
N GLY A 124 8.14 0.20 5.63
CA GLY A 124 7.60 -0.25 4.34
C GLY A 124 8.10 -1.62 3.92
N ARG A 125 9.37 -1.96 4.20
CA ARG A 125 9.93 -3.30 3.96
C ARG A 125 9.24 -4.34 4.83
N VAL A 126 9.02 -4.06 6.11
CA VAL A 126 8.35 -4.96 7.06
C VAL A 126 6.91 -5.23 6.62
N LEU A 127 6.16 -4.18 6.22
CA LEU A 127 4.79 -4.29 5.72
C LEU A 127 4.70 -5.13 4.44
N ILE A 128 5.58 -4.89 3.46
CA ILE A 128 5.60 -5.69 2.22
C ILE A 128 5.95 -7.15 2.52
N GLN A 129 6.92 -7.41 3.39
CA GLN A 129 7.27 -8.78 3.77
C GLN A 129 6.09 -9.48 4.44
N ALA A 130 5.39 -8.80 5.36
CA ALA A 130 4.19 -9.34 6.01
C ALA A 130 3.07 -9.64 5.00
N ALA A 131 2.88 -8.76 3.99
CA ALA A 131 1.94 -8.98 2.90
C ALA A 131 2.30 -10.22 2.07
N ILE A 132 3.57 -10.38 1.69
CA ILE A 132 4.07 -11.55 0.95
C ILE A 132 3.86 -12.84 1.78
N ASP A 133 4.15 -12.80 3.07
CA ASP A 133 3.99 -13.97 3.94
C ASP A 133 2.51 -14.32 4.14
N LEU A 134 1.62 -13.34 4.22
CA LEU A 134 0.18 -13.56 4.22
C LEU A 134 -0.27 -14.18 2.89
N MET A 135 0.14 -13.64 1.75
CA MET A 135 -0.19 -14.18 0.43
C MET A 135 0.26 -15.65 0.29
N LYS A 136 1.45 -16.00 0.78
CA LYS A 136 1.93 -17.40 0.79
C LYS A 136 1.05 -18.29 1.66
N ARG A 137 0.64 -17.85 2.85
CA ARG A 137 -0.27 -18.60 3.73
C ARG A 137 -1.65 -18.81 3.09
N GLU A 138 -2.11 -17.83 2.29
CA GLU A 138 -3.35 -17.88 1.53
C GLU A 138 -3.21 -18.62 0.18
N SER A 139 -2.07 -19.29 -0.04
CA SER A 139 -1.78 -20.09 -1.23
C SER A 139 -1.81 -19.30 -2.55
N MET A 140 -1.37 -18.03 -2.50
CA MET A 140 -1.09 -17.25 -3.71
C MET A 140 0.26 -17.69 -4.31
N GLU A 141 0.33 -17.71 -5.64
CA GLU A 141 1.52 -18.11 -6.38
C GLU A 141 2.34 -16.91 -6.86
N LEU A 142 1.70 -15.75 -6.98
CA LEU A 142 2.33 -14.52 -7.42
C LEU A 142 1.88 -13.34 -6.56
N ALA A 143 2.82 -12.49 -6.18
CA ALA A 143 2.56 -11.17 -5.60
C ALA A 143 2.75 -10.08 -6.66
N ARG A 144 1.76 -9.21 -6.85
CA ARG A 144 1.80 -8.05 -7.73
C ARG A 144 1.74 -6.77 -6.91
N ILE A 145 2.49 -5.76 -7.33
CA ILE A 145 2.41 -4.39 -6.83
C ILE A 145 2.49 -3.43 -8.02
N GLU A 146 1.78 -2.33 -7.93
CA GLU A 146 1.76 -1.28 -8.96
C GLU A 146 2.23 0.04 -8.34
N THR A 147 2.82 0.89 -9.18
CA THR A 147 3.20 2.24 -8.76
C THR A 147 3.15 3.18 -9.96
N LEU A 148 2.85 4.44 -9.70
CA LEU A 148 2.93 5.50 -10.72
C LEU A 148 4.40 5.83 -11.00
N GLU A 149 4.69 6.28 -12.23
CA GLU A 149 6.05 6.66 -12.66
C GLU A 149 6.66 7.75 -11.79
N GLN A 150 5.86 8.66 -11.24
CA GLN A 150 6.31 9.72 -10.34
C GLN A 150 6.65 9.25 -8.91
N ASN A 151 6.38 7.99 -8.56
CA ASN A 151 6.68 7.45 -7.22
C ASN A 151 8.09 6.84 -7.17
N ASP A 152 9.11 7.68 -7.02
CA ASP A 152 10.51 7.24 -6.96
C ASP A 152 10.82 6.33 -5.77
N VAL A 153 10.10 6.52 -4.65
CA VAL A 153 10.24 5.67 -3.45
C VAL A 153 9.85 4.23 -3.78
N GLY A 154 8.68 4.04 -4.38
CA GLY A 154 8.20 2.71 -4.81
C GLY A 154 9.13 2.06 -5.82
N LYS A 155 9.52 2.80 -6.88
CA LYS A 155 10.44 2.32 -7.91
C LYS A 155 11.80 1.88 -7.35
N SER A 156 12.28 2.52 -6.28
CA SER A 156 13.53 2.14 -5.60
C SER A 156 13.35 0.96 -4.65
N LEU A 157 12.20 0.84 -3.96
CA LEU A 157 11.97 -0.14 -2.91
C LEU A 157 11.64 -1.53 -3.47
N TYR A 158 10.74 -1.62 -4.45
CA TYR A 158 10.19 -2.90 -4.87
C TYR A 158 11.24 -3.86 -5.49
N PRO A 159 12.18 -3.41 -6.35
CA PRO A 159 13.24 -4.28 -6.84
C PRO A 159 14.14 -4.84 -5.74
N LYS A 160 14.40 -4.06 -4.67
CA LYS A 160 15.20 -4.51 -3.51
C LYS A 160 14.50 -5.60 -2.69
N LEU A 161 13.19 -5.77 -2.88
CA LEU A 161 12.35 -6.80 -2.25
C LEU A 161 12.05 -7.98 -3.18
N GLY A 162 12.70 -8.04 -4.35
CA GLY A 162 12.58 -9.14 -5.29
C GLY A 162 11.47 -9.00 -6.33
N PHE A 163 10.74 -7.88 -6.36
CA PHE A 163 9.82 -7.60 -7.44
C PHE A 163 10.59 -7.25 -8.72
N ARG A 164 10.07 -7.70 -9.86
CA ARG A 164 10.62 -7.41 -11.19
C ARG A 164 9.63 -6.60 -12.00
N GLU A 165 10.08 -5.53 -12.64
CA GLU A 165 9.25 -4.79 -13.59
C GLU A 165 8.82 -5.71 -14.73
N LEU A 166 7.53 -5.78 -15.01
CA LEU A 166 6.95 -6.58 -16.09
C LEU A 166 6.43 -5.71 -17.22
N ALA A 167 5.80 -4.57 -16.89
CA ALA A 167 5.17 -3.68 -17.86
C ALA A 167 5.05 -2.27 -17.30
N ARG A 168 4.93 -1.30 -18.19
CA ARG A 168 4.51 0.08 -17.88
C ARG A 168 3.14 0.31 -18.50
N GLN A 169 2.25 0.96 -17.74
CA GLN A 169 0.90 1.27 -18.17
C GLN A 169 0.72 2.78 -18.31
N ILE A 170 0.03 3.20 -19.37
CA ILE A 170 -0.36 4.59 -19.60
C ILE A 170 -1.86 4.70 -19.38
N TYR A 171 -2.28 5.69 -18.61
CA TYR A 171 -3.69 6.02 -18.37
C TYR A 171 -4.08 7.21 -19.23
N TYR A 172 -5.21 7.11 -19.93
CA TYR A 172 -5.83 8.18 -20.67
C TYR A 172 -7.19 8.48 -20.07
N CYS A 173 -7.50 9.75 -19.85
CA CYS A 173 -8.81 10.22 -19.39
C CYS A 173 -9.33 11.28 -20.38
N GLN A 174 -10.65 11.33 -20.53
CA GLN A 174 -11.36 12.34 -21.31
C GLN A 174 -12.42 12.98 -20.42
N ASP A 175 -12.51 14.31 -20.44
CA ASP A 175 -13.61 15.02 -19.77
C ASP A 175 -14.89 14.86 -20.57
N LEU A 176 -15.90 14.22 -20.00
CA LEU A 176 -17.19 13.99 -20.64
C LEU A 176 -18.22 15.10 -20.36
N ARG A 177 -17.82 16.11 -19.55
CA ARG A 177 -18.67 17.27 -19.21
C ARG A 177 -18.57 18.37 -20.28
N ASP A 178 -17.57 18.31 -21.14
CA ASP A 178 -17.34 19.30 -22.19
C ASP A 178 -18.04 18.85 -23.49
N GLU A 179 -19.19 19.48 -23.82
CA GLU A 179 -19.98 19.15 -25.01
C GLU A 179 -19.30 19.54 -26.32
N ASN A 180 -18.15 20.21 -26.30
CA ASN A 180 -17.44 20.73 -27.47
C ASN A 180 -16.27 19.86 -27.94
N LEU A 181 -16.09 18.65 -27.41
CA LEU A 181 -15.00 17.72 -27.79
C LEU A 181 -15.45 16.61 -28.77
N VAL A 182 -16.29 16.96 -29.77
CA VAL A 182 -16.64 16.08 -30.91
C VAL A 182 -16.11 16.70 -32.18
#